data_0c05940215f4e79484176907d9cad3b6
#
_entry.id   0c05940215f4e79484176907d9cad3b6
#
_cell.length_a   1.000
_cell.length_b   1.000
_cell.length_c   1.000
_cell.angle_alpha   90.00
_cell.angle_beta   90.00
_cell.angle_gamma   90.00
#
_symmetry.space_group_name_H-M   'P 1'
#
loop_
_entity.id
_entity.type
_entity.pdbx_description
1 polymer ?
#
loop_
_entity_poly.entity_id
_entity_poly.type
_entity_poly.pdbx_seq_one_letter_code
_entity_poly.pdbx_strand_id
1 'polypeptide(L)'
;MDVATGYDTTRYNHPIGVFAGIAPWNFPAMIPQGWMAPICIAAGNCMVLKAASFVPQSAMRITELWEEAGLPAGVLNIITAGRNEAEIFLRHPDIKGVSFVGSTSVGLHIYSTAAANGKRVQALTEAKNHALVLRDCKLERTAQGIINAFCGCAGERCMALPVIVAENAIADQLVALLKKFASAMKIGPAYDKTTDMGPLVNQGHLDSVLKWIDIGVKEGAELVLDGRKLKGPAGYEKGFYLGPTIFDRVTEEMSVGREEIFGPVVCIKRVNGFEEGLKIMNASRFANGSVIYTQNGYYARKFAKETHGGMVGINVGIPVPLGIFGFTGQKQSFFGDLHMMGRDGFIFYTESKNVTQTYFAEDKEQAGKVDTWDGTMAALPK
;
A
#
# COMPACT_ATOMS: atom_id res chain seq x y z
N MET A 1 -13.33 23.49 26.33
CA MET A 1 -12.93 24.87 25.97
C MET A 1 -14.23 25.65 25.83
N ASP A 2 -14.52 26.52 26.77
CA ASP A 2 -15.76 27.33 26.76
C ASP A 2 -15.57 28.51 25.81
N VAL A 3 -15.91 28.30 24.52
CA VAL A 3 -15.85 29.38 23.52
C VAL A 3 -17.16 30.16 23.41
N ALA A 4 -18.26 29.66 24.00
CA ALA A 4 -19.53 30.35 24.12
C ALA A 4 -20.24 29.89 25.39
N THR A 5 -20.65 30.82 26.25
CA THR A 5 -21.32 30.52 27.51
C THR A 5 -22.72 29.96 27.23
N GLY A 6 -23.03 28.80 27.82
CA GLY A 6 -24.35 28.16 27.67
C GLY A 6 -24.54 27.32 26.40
N TYR A 7 -23.50 27.16 25.55
CA TYR A 7 -23.55 26.34 24.38
C TYR A 7 -22.65 25.12 24.49
N ASP A 8 -23.18 23.95 24.23
CA ASP A 8 -22.45 22.71 24.06
C ASP A 8 -22.46 22.27 22.62
N THR A 9 -21.27 21.90 22.09
CA THR A 9 -21.17 21.29 20.76
C THR A 9 -20.54 19.90 20.86
N THR A 10 -21.25 18.91 20.38
CA THR A 10 -20.82 17.52 20.36
C THR A 10 -20.70 17.05 18.90
N ARG A 11 -19.58 16.44 18.58
CA ARG A 11 -19.36 15.81 17.27
C ARG A 11 -19.59 14.30 17.36
N TYR A 12 -20.44 13.79 16.49
CA TYR A 12 -20.69 12.37 16.29
C TYR A 12 -20.11 11.93 14.93
N ASN A 13 -19.62 10.70 14.85
CA ASN A 13 -19.31 10.03 13.60
C ASN A 13 -20.42 9.01 13.30
N HIS A 14 -21.01 9.12 12.13
CA HIS A 14 -22.10 8.24 11.68
C HIS A 14 -21.65 7.37 10.51
N PRO A 15 -22.18 6.12 10.39
CA PRO A 15 -22.02 5.33 9.20
C PRO A 15 -22.65 6.03 7.98
N ILE A 16 -22.11 5.76 6.80
CA ILE A 16 -22.54 6.40 5.55
C ILE A 16 -23.49 5.47 4.76
N GLY A 17 -23.33 4.15 4.92
CA GLY A 17 -24.17 3.15 4.24
C GLY A 17 -23.39 2.02 3.60
N VAL A 18 -23.52 1.80 2.29
CA VAL A 18 -22.89 0.69 1.59
C VAL A 18 -21.59 1.14 0.91
N PHE A 19 -20.53 0.38 1.10
CA PHE A 19 -19.24 0.56 0.42
C PHE A 19 -18.93 -0.63 -0.48
N ALA A 20 -18.17 -0.36 -1.55
CA ALA A 20 -17.58 -1.41 -2.37
C ALA A 20 -16.09 -1.57 -2.04
N GLY A 21 -15.64 -2.81 -1.95
CA GLY A 21 -14.23 -3.18 -1.88
C GLY A 21 -13.81 -3.93 -3.14
N ILE A 22 -12.71 -3.53 -3.76
CA ILE A 22 -12.13 -4.24 -4.92
C ILE A 22 -10.74 -4.71 -4.54
N ALA A 23 -10.60 -6.00 -4.29
CA ALA A 23 -9.41 -6.61 -3.72
C ALA A 23 -8.39 -7.04 -4.79
N PRO A 24 -7.08 -6.92 -4.50
CA PRO A 24 -6.01 -7.45 -5.32
C PRO A 24 -5.81 -8.95 -5.10
N TRP A 25 -5.04 -9.56 -5.96
CA TRP A 25 -4.77 -11.00 -5.91
C TRP A 25 -3.55 -11.39 -5.06
N ASN A 26 -2.63 -10.48 -4.79
CA ASN A 26 -1.35 -10.76 -4.11
C ASN A 26 -1.47 -10.96 -2.58
N PHE A 27 -2.51 -10.39 -1.96
CA PHE A 27 -2.86 -10.61 -0.56
C PHE A 27 -4.37 -10.85 -0.41
N PRO A 28 -4.88 -11.98 -0.93
CA PRO A 28 -6.33 -12.21 -1.11
C PRO A 28 -7.11 -12.39 0.20
N ALA A 29 -6.42 -12.66 1.30
CA ALA A 29 -7.00 -12.71 2.63
C ALA A 29 -6.83 -11.40 3.39
N MET A 30 -5.59 -10.88 3.45
CA MET A 30 -5.23 -9.76 4.31
C MET A 30 -5.89 -8.45 3.87
N ILE A 31 -5.84 -8.09 2.60
CA ILE A 31 -6.36 -6.79 2.15
C ILE A 31 -7.88 -6.74 2.23
N PRO A 32 -8.66 -7.66 1.64
CA PRO A 32 -10.11 -7.59 1.71
C PRO A 32 -10.65 -7.80 3.13
N GLN A 33 -10.11 -8.77 3.87
CA GLN A 33 -10.66 -9.23 5.14
C GLN A 33 -9.95 -8.67 6.38
N GLY A 34 -8.79 -8.03 6.23
CA GLY A 34 -8.06 -7.40 7.32
C GLY A 34 -8.04 -5.87 7.23
N TRP A 35 -8.11 -5.28 6.04
CA TRP A 35 -8.02 -3.83 5.85
C TRP A 35 -9.34 -3.19 5.44
N MET A 36 -10.07 -3.77 4.46
CA MET A 36 -11.28 -3.17 3.91
C MET A 36 -12.50 -3.48 4.77
N ALA A 37 -12.90 -4.74 4.86
CA ALA A 37 -14.14 -5.15 5.51
C ALA A 37 -14.19 -4.82 7.01
N PRO A 38 -13.17 -5.13 7.85
CA PRO A 38 -13.30 -4.94 9.30
C PRO A 38 -13.53 -3.48 9.69
N ILE A 39 -12.82 -2.53 9.05
CA ILE A 39 -12.93 -1.12 9.38
C ILE A 39 -14.28 -0.56 8.92
N CYS A 40 -14.73 -0.96 7.72
CA CYS A 40 -16.04 -0.60 7.19
C CYS A 40 -17.17 -1.07 8.13
N ILE A 41 -17.12 -2.33 8.58
CA ILE A 41 -18.11 -2.94 9.47
C ILE A 41 -18.05 -2.32 10.87
N ALA A 42 -16.85 -2.12 11.43
CA ALA A 42 -16.67 -1.47 12.72
C ALA A 42 -17.16 -0.02 12.73
N ALA A 43 -17.15 0.65 11.58
CA ALA A 43 -17.72 1.98 11.39
C ALA A 43 -19.25 1.97 11.18
N GLY A 44 -19.92 0.81 11.24
CA GLY A 44 -21.37 0.65 11.13
C GLY A 44 -21.92 0.56 9.72
N ASN A 45 -21.08 0.27 8.72
CA ASN A 45 -21.50 0.17 7.31
C ASN A 45 -21.62 -1.26 6.82
N CYS A 46 -22.21 -1.43 5.64
CA CYS A 46 -22.21 -2.68 4.88
C CYS A 46 -21.16 -2.61 3.75
N MET A 47 -20.64 -3.78 3.35
CA MET A 47 -19.67 -3.87 2.25
C MET A 47 -20.09 -4.92 1.23
N VAL A 48 -19.98 -4.55 -0.05
CA VAL A 48 -19.94 -5.48 -1.18
C VAL A 48 -18.48 -5.63 -1.60
N LEU A 49 -17.91 -6.79 -1.36
CA LEU A 49 -16.48 -7.08 -1.56
C LEU A 49 -16.28 -7.91 -2.82
N LYS A 50 -15.64 -7.34 -3.83
CA LYS A 50 -15.21 -8.08 -5.01
C LYS A 50 -13.85 -8.74 -4.73
N ALA A 51 -13.87 -10.06 -4.57
CA ALA A 51 -12.66 -10.86 -4.46
C ALA A 51 -11.85 -10.85 -5.78
N ALA A 52 -10.54 -11.06 -5.68
CA ALA A 52 -9.70 -11.23 -6.84
C ALA A 52 -10.05 -12.52 -7.60
N SER A 53 -10.28 -12.40 -8.92
CA SER A 53 -10.82 -13.51 -9.72
C SER A 53 -9.90 -14.74 -9.79
N PHE A 54 -8.58 -14.55 -9.66
CA PHE A 54 -7.60 -15.65 -9.71
C PHE A 54 -7.49 -16.43 -8.40
N VAL A 55 -7.81 -15.80 -7.26
CA VAL A 55 -7.58 -16.35 -5.92
C VAL A 55 -8.74 -16.00 -4.94
N PRO A 56 -9.99 -16.35 -5.28
CA PRO A 56 -11.14 -15.92 -4.48
C PRO A 56 -11.32 -16.72 -3.18
N GLN A 57 -10.81 -17.95 -3.12
CA GLN A 57 -11.15 -18.93 -2.08
C GLN A 57 -10.82 -18.44 -0.66
N SER A 58 -9.66 -17.82 -0.47
CA SER A 58 -9.27 -17.32 0.86
C SER A 58 -10.23 -16.23 1.38
N ALA A 59 -10.61 -15.30 0.51
CA ALA A 59 -11.56 -14.25 0.86
C ALA A 59 -12.95 -14.82 1.15
N MET A 60 -13.41 -15.79 0.36
CA MET A 60 -14.68 -16.48 0.54
C MET A 60 -14.71 -17.24 1.87
N ARG A 61 -13.67 -18.06 2.14
CA ARG A 61 -13.60 -18.83 3.40
C ARG A 61 -13.61 -17.93 4.64
N ILE A 62 -12.91 -16.80 4.61
CA ILE A 62 -12.94 -15.86 5.74
C ILE A 62 -14.31 -15.20 5.87
N THR A 63 -15.04 -14.94 4.78
CA THR A 63 -16.40 -14.43 4.84
C THR A 63 -17.36 -15.44 5.51
N GLU A 64 -17.21 -16.74 5.23
CA GLU A 64 -17.96 -17.81 5.94
C GLU A 64 -17.64 -17.79 7.44
N LEU A 65 -16.37 -17.56 7.84
CA LEU A 65 -15.99 -17.45 9.25
C LEU A 65 -16.60 -16.21 9.92
N TRP A 66 -16.81 -15.10 9.20
CA TRP A 66 -17.56 -13.97 9.72
C TRP A 66 -19.02 -14.33 10.01
N GLU A 67 -19.66 -15.09 9.12
CA GLU A 67 -21.02 -15.59 9.30
C GLU A 67 -21.09 -16.56 10.50
N GLU A 68 -20.17 -17.53 10.59
CA GLU A 68 -20.05 -18.46 11.72
C GLU A 68 -19.84 -17.72 13.07
N ALA A 69 -19.13 -16.58 13.05
CA ALA A 69 -18.92 -15.71 14.21
C ALA A 69 -20.14 -14.86 14.59
N GLY A 70 -21.23 -14.90 13.81
CA GLY A 70 -22.48 -14.21 14.09
C GLY A 70 -22.61 -12.83 13.42
N LEU A 71 -21.83 -12.52 12.37
CA LEU A 71 -22.04 -11.31 11.60
C LEU A 71 -23.45 -11.34 10.97
N PRO A 72 -24.29 -10.30 11.17
CA PRO A 72 -25.63 -10.28 10.58
C PRO A 72 -25.63 -10.39 9.06
N ALA A 73 -26.60 -11.10 8.51
CA ALA A 73 -26.76 -11.25 7.07
C ALA A 73 -26.86 -9.90 6.37
N GLY A 74 -26.18 -9.76 5.22
CA GLY A 74 -26.17 -8.54 4.41
C GLY A 74 -25.14 -7.48 4.83
N VAL A 75 -24.45 -7.63 5.97
CA VAL A 75 -23.42 -6.68 6.39
C VAL A 75 -22.15 -6.82 5.52
N LEU A 76 -21.70 -8.06 5.26
CA LEU A 76 -20.60 -8.35 4.34
C LEU A 76 -21.11 -9.28 3.25
N ASN A 77 -20.97 -8.85 2.00
CA ASN A 77 -21.36 -9.59 0.82
C ASN A 77 -20.16 -9.76 -0.09
N ILE A 78 -19.75 -10.99 -0.36
CA ILE A 78 -18.62 -11.27 -1.24
C ILE A 78 -19.11 -11.71 -2.62
N ILE A 79 -18.48 -11.18 -3.65
CA ILE A 79 -18.75 -11.57 -5.04
C ILE A 79 -17.46 -11.85 -5.80
N THR A 80 -17.56 -12.74 -6.78
CA THR A 80 -16.58 -12.93 -7.84
C THR A 80 -17.15 -12.34 -9.13
N ALA A 81 -16.47 -11.37 -9.71
CA ALA A 81 -16.97 -10.64 -10.86
C ALA A 81 -15.81 -10.16 -11.76
N GLY A 82 -16.09 -9.91 -13.01
CA GLY A 82 -15.16 -9.32 -13.95
C GLY A 82 -15.01 -7.80 -13.79
N ARG A 83 -14.27 -7.19 -14.70
CA ARG A 83 -14.03 -5.75 -14.72
C ARG A 83 -15.31 -4.98 -15.06
N ASN A 84 -16.10 -5.47 -16.00
CA ASN A 84 -17.31 -4.79 -16.46
C ASN A 84 -18.37 -4.71 -15.36
N GLU A 85 -18.54 -5.77 -14.59
CA GLU A 85 -19.47 -5.81 -13.46
C GLU A 85 -19.01 -4.88 -12.32
N ALA A 86 -17.71 -4.72 -12.13
CA ALA A 86 -17.15 -3.81 -11.13
C ALA A 86 -17.44 -2.32 -11.44
N GLU A 87 -17.70 -1.95 -12.71
CA GLU A 87 -18.13 -0.60 -13.08
C GLU A 87 -19.44 -0.18 -12.40
N ILE A 88 -20.31 -1.15 -12.07
CA ILE A 88 -21.56 -0.89 -11.35
C ILE A 88 -21.27 -0.21 -10.01
N PHE A 89 -20.21 -0.60 -9.31
CA PHE A 89 -19.85 0.00 -8.02
C PHE A 89 -19.56 1.50 -8.10
N LEU A 90 -19.01 1.94 -9.24
CA LEU A 90 -18.59 3.32 -9.42
C LEU A 90 -19.79 4.26 -9.69
N ARG A 91 -20.93 3.70 -10.10
CA ARG A 91 -22.11 4.47 -10.55
C ARG A 91 -23.37 4.23 -9.73
N HIS A 92 -23.49 3.07 -9.06
CA HIS A 92 -24.73 2.70 -8.35
C HIS A 92 -25.02 3.69 -7.20
N PRO A 93 -26.22 4.27 -7.10
CA PRO A 93 -26.52 5.36 -6.16
C PRO A 93 -26.44 4.95 -4.68
N ASP A 94 -26.64 3.66 -4.36
CA ASP A 94 -26.58 3.18 -2.98
C ASP A 94 -25.16 2.98 -2.48
N ILE A 95 -24.19 2.79 -3.37
CA ILE A 95 -22.77 2.69 -2.99
C ILE A 95 -22.22 4.10 -2.74
N LYS A 96 -21.75 4.35 -1.52
CA LYS A 96 -21.31 5.66 -1.04
C LYS A 96 -19.80 5.88 -1.16
N GLY A 97 -19.05 4.78 -1.27
CA GLY A 97 -17.60 4.86 -1.46
C GLY A 97 -17.00 3.56 -1.97
N VAL A 98 -15.78 3.67 -2.50
CA VAL A 98 -15.03 2.57 -3.09
C VAL A 98 -13.63 2.52 -2.48
N SER A 99 -13.25 1.35 -1.97
CA SER A 99 -11.89 1.03 -1.52
C SER A 99 -11.26 0.06 -2.51
N PHE A 100 -10.09 0.43 -3.04
CA PHE A 100 -9.43 -0.30 -4.13
C PHE A 100 -7.94 -0.47 -3.86
N VAL A 101 -7.42 -1.63 -4.26
CA VAL A 101 -5.97 -1.87 -4.39
C VAL A 101 -5.70 -2.55 -5.73
N GLY A 102 -4.77 -2.00 -6.53
CA GLY A 102 -4.39 -2.57 -7.82
C GLY A 102 -3.50 -1.65 -8.66
N SER A 103 -3.57 -1.73 -9.99
CA SER A 103 -2.74 -0.93 -10.89
C SER A 103 -3.14 0.55 -10.91
N THR A 104 -2.18 1.43 -11.20
CA THR A 104 -2.37 2.89 -11.25
C THR A 104 -3.44 3.30 -12.27
N SER A 105 -3.43 2.70 -13.44
CA SER A 105 -4.42 3.02 -14.49
C SER A 105 -5.86 2.68 -14.08
N VAL A 106 -6.05 1.55 -13.41
CA VAL A 106 -7.36 1.15 -12.88
C VAL A 106 -7.75 2.01 -11.68
N GLY A 107 -6.82 2.29 -10.77
CA GLY A 107 -7.06 3.15 -9.60
C GLY A 107 -7.46 4.57 -9.99
N LEU A 108 -6.80 5.16 -10.99
CA LEU A 108 -7.15 6.48 -11.52
C LEU A 108 -8.52 6.49 -12.18
N HIS A 109 -8.87 5.42 -12.94
CA HIS A 109 -10.20 5.27 -13.53
C HIS A 109 -11.28 5.17 -12.44
N ILE A 110 -11.06 4.35 -11.41
CA ILE A 110 -11.99 4.22 -10.27
C ILE A 110 -12.15 5.56 -9.56
N TYR A 111 -11.03 6.24 -9.26
CA TYR A 111 -11.04 7.52 -8.58
C TYR A 111 -11.85 8.57 -9.36
N SER A 112 -11.53 8.78 -10.64
CA SER A 112 -12.21 9.78 -11.46
C SER A 112 -13.71 9.45 -11.67
N THR A 113 -14.04 8.18 -11.93
CA THR A 113 -15.42 7.79 -12.20
C THR A 113 -16.29 7.82 -10.93
N ALA A 114 -15.80 7.27 -9.82
CA ALA A 114 -16.55 7.25 -8.57
C ALA A 114 -16.70 8.66 -7.97
N ALA A 115 -15.65 9.49 -8.01
CA ALA A 115 -15.70 10.88 -7.55
C ALA A 115 -16.71 11.72 -8.39
N ALA A 116 -16.74 11.53 -9.72
CA ALA A 116 -17.72 12.16 -10.58
C ALA A 116 -19.19 11.76 -10.25
N ASN A 117 -19.38 10.64 -9.56
CA ASN A 117 -20.68 10.18 -9.05
C ASN A 117 -20.87 10.47 -7.54
N GLY A 118 -20.11 11.41 -6.97
CA GLY A 118 -20.25 11.88 -5.59
C GLY A 118 -19.83 10.86 -4.53
N LYS A 119 -19.00 9.86 -4.87
CA LYS A 119 -18.57 8.80 -3.96
C LYS A 119 -17.21 9.11 -3.33
N ARG A 120 -17.01 8.63 -2.12
CA ARG A 120 -15.67 8.58 -1.51
C ARG A 120 -14.80 7.55 -2.20
N VAL A 121 -13.52 7.84 -2.34
CA VAL A 121 -12.55 6.91 -2.95
C VAL A 121 -11.29 6.86 -2.13
N GLN A 122 -10.82 5.64 -1.89
CA GLN A 122 -9.45 5.38 -1.44
C GLN A 122 -8.87 4.29 -2.35
N ALA A 123 -7.92 4.67 -3.19
CA ALA A 123 -7.34 3.78 -4.20
C ALA A 123 -5.82 3.70 -4.01
N LEU A 124 -5.36 2.58 -3.46
CA LEU A 124 -3.94 2.24 -3.40
C LEU A 124 -3.52 1.63 -4.73
N THR A 125 -2.42 2.14 -5.27
CA THR A 125 -1.97 1.78 -6.60
C THR A 125 -0.52 1.33 -6.61
N GLU A 126 0.09 1.28 -7.80
CA GLU A 126 1.45 0.78 -8.04
C GLU A 126 2.50 1.48 -7.20
N ALA A 127 3.63 0.82 -7.05
CA ALA A 127 4.78 1.30 -6.33
C ALA A 127 6.10 0.96 -7.05
N LYS A 128 7.10 1.79 -6.87
CA LYS A 128 8.49 1.47 -7.19
C LYS A 128 9.34 1.90 -6.00
N ASN A 129 9.26 1.13 -4.91
CA ASN A 129 9.95 1.49 -3.69
C ASN A 129 11.47 1.42 -3.85
N HIS A 130 12.15 2.33 -3.20
CA HIS A 130 13.60 2.43 -3.23
C HIS A 130 14.18 2.27 -1.84
N ALA A 131 15.37 1.66 -1.76
CA ALA A 131 16.19 1.64 -0.55
C ALA A 131 17.52 2.33 -0.78
N LEU A 132 17.84 3.36 -0.02
CA LEU A 132 19.16 3.97 0.03
C LEU A 132 20.05 3.19 0.98
N VAL A 133 21.20 2.72 0.49
CA VAL A 133 22.15 1.93 1.29
C VAL A 133 23.47 2.71 1.40
N LEU A 134 23.76 3.20 2.61
CA LEU A 134 24.99 3.94 2.90
C LEU A 134 26.11 3.03 3.39
N ARG A 135 27.34 3.50 3.25
CA ARG A 135 28.56 2.76 3.58
C ARG A 135 28.68 2.28 5.03
N ASP A 136 27.97 2.94 5.93
CA ASP A 136 27.96 2.61 7.37
C ASP A 136 26.90 1.57 7.77
N CYS A 137 26.15 1.02 6.81
CA CYS A 137 25.14 0.00 7.09
C CYS A 137 25.77 -1.31 7.61
N LYS A 138 24.96 -2.14 8.27
CA LYS A 138 25.34 -3.53 8.60
C LYS A 138 25.18 -4.41 7.35
N LEU A 139 26.21 -4.44 6.50
CA LEU A 139 26.14 -4.86 5.11
C LEU A 139 25.48 -6.24 4.90
N GLU A 140 25.91 -7.28 5.63
CA GLU A 140 25.37 -8.63 5.48
C GLU A 140 23.88 -8.69 5.89
N ARG A 141 23.53 -8.08 7.04
CA ARG A 141 22.13 -8.00 7.50
C ARG A 141 21.27 -7.17 6.54
N THR A 142 21.82 -6.10 5.98
CA THR A 142 21.17 -5.28 4.96
C THR A 142 20.89 -6.11 3.71
N ALA A 143 21.87 -6.86 3.21
CA ALA A 143 21.70 -7.72 2.05
C ALA A 143 20.62 -8.79 2.27
N GLN A 144 20.60 -9.45 3.44
CA GLN A 144 19.53 -10.41 3.80
C GLN A 144 18.16 -9.74 3.84
N GLY A 145 18.07 -8.54 4.42
CA GLY A 145 16.82 -7.74 4.46
C GLY A 145 16.32 -7.37 3.06
N ILE A 146 17.22 -7.00 2.15
CA ILE A 146 16.90 -6.69 0.76
C ILE A 146 16.40 -7.94 0.02
N ILE A 147 17.08 -9.09 0.16
CA ILE A 147 16.63 -10.37 -0.43
C ILE A 147 15.20 -10.67 0.00
N ASN A 148 14.93 -10.64 1.30
CA ASN A 148 13.58 -10.89 1.82
C ASN A 148 12.55 -9.87 1.29
N ALA A 149 12.96 -8.62 1.09
CA ALA A 149 12.08 -7.57 0.63
C ALA A 149 11.73 -7.66 -0.86
N PHE A 150 12.67 -8.05 -1.75
CA PHE A 150 12.37 -8.14 -3.19
C PHE A 150 11.98 -9.53 -3.68
N CYS A 151 12.37 -10.61 -2.95
CA CYS A 151 11.99 -11.98 -3.32
C CYS A 151 10.75 -12.49 -2.58
N GLY A 152 10.42 -11.93 -1.41
CA GLY A 152 9.26 -12.36 -0.65
C GLY A 152 7.97 -12.26 -1.45
N CYS A 153 7.10 -13.30 -1.39
CA CYS A 153 5.93 -13.47 -2.26
C CYS A 153 6.28 -13.37 -3.76
N ALA A 154 7.41 -13.90 -4.19
CA ALA A 154 7.92 -13.81 -5.56
C ALA A 154 8.02 -12.36 -6.11
N GLY A 155 8.26 -11.39 -5.22
CA GLY A 155 8.32 -9.96 -5.58
C GLY A 155 6.96 -9.30 -5.81
N GLU A 156 5.86 -10.02 -5.60
CA GLU A 156 4.49 -9.57 -5.82
C GLU A 156 3.89 -8.87 -4.60
N ARG A 157 4.67 -7.93 -4.03
CA ARG A 157 4.27 -7.07 -2.89
C ARG A 157 4.29 -5.61 -3.27
N CYS A 158 3.25 -4.86 -2.90
CA CYS A 158 3.25 -3.40 -3.00
C CYS A 158 4.39 -2.73 -2.20
N MET A 159 4.91 -3.42 -1.18
CA MET A 159 6.02 -2.98 -0.34
C MET A 159 7.36 -3.65 -0.66
N ALA A 160 7.48 -4.40 -1.77
CA ALA A 160 8.75 -4.94 -2.22
C ALA A 160 9.78 -3.82 -2.45
N LEU A 161 11.07 -4.14 -2.38
CA LEU A 161 12.17 -3.23 -2.70
C LEU A 161 12.80 -3.58 -4.07
N PRO A 162 12.19 -3.19 -5.19
CA PRO A 162 12.71 -3.46 -6.53
C PRO A 162 13.85 -2.54 -6.95
N VAL A 163 14.19 -1.50 -6.19
CA VAL A 163 15.29 -0.60 -6.49
C VAL A 163 16.16 -0.36 -5.25
N ILE A 164 17.45 -0.60 -5.41
CA ILE A 164 18.45 -0.34 -4.39
C ILE A 164 19.39 0.76 -4.88
N VAL A 165 19.44 1.86 -4.16
CA VAL A 165 20.34 3.00 -4.41
C VAL A 165 21.53 2.85 -3.49
N ALA A 166 22.62 2.26 -3.99
CA ALA A 166 23.77 1.88 -3.19
C ALA A 166 24.90 2.90 -3.31
N GLU A 167 25.48 3.29 -2.18
CA GLU A 167 26.68 4.11 -2.19
C GLU A 167 27.84 3.35 -2.85
N ASN A 168 28.56 4.00 -3.78
CA ASN A 168 29.65 3.41 -4.58
C ASN A 168 30.68 2.63 -3.71
N ALA A 169 30.97 3.16 -2.52
CA ALA A 169 31.96 2.58 -1.63
C ALA A 169 31.66 1.13 -1.19
N ILE A 170 30.40 0.72 -1.21
CA ILE A 170 29.96 -0.62 -0.77
C ILE A 170 29.18 -1.39 -1.83
N ALA A 171 28.93 -0.77 -2.98
CA ALA A 171 28.03 -1.33 -4.00
C ALA A 171 28.51 -2.71 -4.49
N ASP A 172 29.81 -2.89 -4.78
CA ASP A 172 30.34 -4.17 -5.26
C ASP A 172 30.18 -5.29 -4.23
N GLN A 173 30.44 -4.99 -2.95
CA GLN A 173 30.27 -5.95 -1.86
C GLN A 173 28.79 -6.30 -1.65
N LEU A 174 27.91 -5.31 -1.72
CA LEU A 174 26.47 -5.51 -1.62
C LEU A 174 25.95 -6.39 -2.75
N VAL A 175 26.32 -6.10 -4.00
CA VAL A 175 25.93 -6.89 -5.19
C VAL A 175 26.41 -8.34 -5.06
N ALA A 176 27.65 -8.56 -4.62
CA ALA A 176 28.17 -9.91 -4.41
C ALA A 176 27.37 -10.69 -3.35
N LEU A 177 27.01 -10.05 -2.23
CA LEU A 177 26.17 -10.66 -1.19
C LEU A 177 24.73 -10.95 -1.70
N LEU A 178 24.12 -10.01 -2.40
CA LEU A 178 22.79 -10.21 -2.99
C LEU A 178 22.80 -11.39 -3.96
N LYS A 179 23.79 -11.48 -4.85
CA LYS A 179 23.94 -12.62 -5.76
C LYS A 179 24.11 -13.93 -4.99
N LYS A 180 24.97 -13.96 -3.96
CA LYS A 180 25.19 -15.14 -3.11
C LYS A 180 23.89 -15.62 -2.49
N PHE A 181 23.16 -14.74 -1.82
CA PHE A 181 21.92 -15.11 -1.11
C PHE A 181 20.79 -15.47 -2.07
N ALA A 182 20.61 -14.71 -3.16
CA ALA A 182 19.60 -15.00 -4.18
C ALA A 182 19.82 -16.35 -4.87
N SER A 183 21.08 -16.69 -5.18
CA SER A 183 21.42 -17.97 -5.81
C SER A 183 21.24 -19.19 -4.89
N ALA A 184 21.23 -18.99 -3.58
CA ALA A 184 21.02 -20.04 -2.60
C ALA A 184 19.55 -20.32 -2.29
N MET A 185 18.62 -19.47 -2.77
CA MET A 185 17.18 -19.61 -2.49
C MET A 185 16.61 -20.87 -3.13
N LYS A 186 15.83 -21.61 -2.34
CA LYS A 186 15.05 -22.75 -2.81
C LYS A 186 13.71 -22.25 -3.35
N ILE A 187 13.51 -22.43 -4.64
CA ILE A 187 12.26 -22.07 -5.33
C ILE A 187 11.39 -23.31 -5.42
N GLY A 188 10.13 -23.22 -5.01
CA GLY A 188 9.27 -24.41 -4.98
C GLY A 188 7.82 -24.09 -4.60
N PRO A 189 6.98 -25.14 -4.44
CA PRO A 189 5.59 -24.97 -4.06
C PRO A 189 5.47 -24.43 -2.63
N ALA A 190 4.50 -23.52 -2.42
CA ALA A 190 4.35 -22.78 -1.15
C ALA A 190 4.00 -23.68 0.06
N TYR A 191 3.48 -24.87 -0.12
CA TYR A 191 3.20 -25.83 0.97
C TYR A 191 4.42 -26.65 1.39
N ASP A 192 5.53 -26.64 0.62
CA ASP A 192 6.79 -27.20 1.06
C ASP A 192 7.47 -26.21 2.03
N LYS A 193 7.58 -26.59 3.30
CA LYS A 193 8.17 -25.76 4.37
C LYS A 193 9.63 -25.39 4.14
N THR A 194 10.31 -26.03 3.19
CA THR A 194 11.69 -25.73 2.82
C THR A 194 11.80 -24.77 1.64
N THR A 195 10.67 -24.35 1.05
CA THR A 195 10.64 -23.36 -0.03
C THR A 195 10.86 -21.97 0.53
N ASP A 196 11.80 -21.22 -0.06
CA ASP A 196 12.06 -19.82 0.26
C ASP A 196 11.21 -18.87 -0.57
N MET A 197 10.91 -19.25 -1.83
CA MET A 197 10.09 -18.44 -2.73
C MET A 197 9.18 -19.32 -3.60
N GLY A 198 7.90 -18.95 -3.66
CA GLY A 198 6.87 -19.62 -4.45
C GLY A 198 6.85 -19.20 -5.93
N PRO A 199 5.84 -19.68 -6.69
CA PRO A 199 5.62 -19.26 -8.07
C PRO A 199 5.00 -17.85 -8.14
N LEU A 200 5.02 -17.25 -9.33
CA LEU A 200 4.20 -16.10 -9.71
C LEU A 200 2.72 -16.50 -9.82
N VAL A 201 1.82 -15.50 -9.86
CA VAL A 201 0.38 -15.73 -9.80
C VAL A 201 -0.19 -16.51 -11.00
N ASN A 202 0.28 -16.27 -12.22
CA ASN A 202 -0.18 -16.94 -13.43
C ASN A 202 0.80 -16.78 -14.61
N GLN A 203 0.50 -17.45 -15.73
CA GLN A 203 1.33 -17.41 -16.94
C GLN A 203 1.46 -16.00 -17.52
N GLY A 204 0.35 -15.27 -17.64
CA GLY A 204 0.38 -13.92 -18.23
C GLY A 204 1.27 -12.95 -17.43
N HIS A 205 1.30 -13.11 -16.10
CA HIS A 205 2.18 -12.31 -15.26
C HIS A 205 3.65 -12.76 -15.37
N LEU A 206 3.91 -14.07 -15.44
CA LEU A 206 5.24 -14.60 -15.74
C LEU A 206 5.78 -14.02 -17.06
N ASP A 207 4.97 -14.06 -18.13
CA ASP A 207 5.36 -13.50 -19.43
C ASP A 207 5.66 -12.00 -19.36
N SER A 208 4.88 -11.25 -18.56
CA SER A 208 5.12 -9.83 -18.31
C SER A 208 6.47 -9.59 -17.61
N VAL A 209 6.79 -10.36 -16.56
CA VAL A 209 8.07 -10.23 -15.85
C VAL A 209 9.25 -10.61 -16.74
N LEU A 210 9.13 -11.69 -17.53
CA LEU A 210 10.14 -12.09 -18.51
C LEU A 210 10.41 -10.98 -19.52
N LYS A 211 9.36 -10.35 -20.04
CA LYS A 211 9.49 -9.19 -20.94
C LYS A 211 10.23 -8.03 -20.29
N TRP A 212 9.97 -7.74 -19.02
CA TRP A 212 10.69 -6.69 -18.28
C TRP A 212 12.17 -7.03 -18.11
N ILE A 213 12.53 -8.30 -17.88
CA ILE A 213 13.93 -8.73 -17.82
C ILE A 213 14.60 -8.51 -19.20
N ASP A 214 13.93 -8.84 -20.30
CA ASP A 214 14.45 -8.58 -21.65
C ASP A 214 14.61 -7.10 -21.94
N ILE A 215 13.70 -6.25 -21.48
CA ILE A 215 13.81 -4.79 -21.59
C ILE A 215 15.05 -4.29 -20.83
N GLY A 216 15.28 -4.73 -19.58
CA GLY A 216 16.45 -4.33 -18.81
C GLY A 216 17.77 -4.70 -19.49
N VAL A 217 17.86 -5.90 -20.06
CA VAL A 217 19.03 -6.33 -20.86
C VAL A 217 19.20 -5.43 -22.08
N LYS A 218 18.10 -5.14 -22.81
CA LYS A 218 18.14 -4.29 -24.01
C LYS A 218 18.50 -2.83 -23.72
N GLU A 219 18.09 -2.32 -22.57
CA GLU A 219 18.44 -0.98 -22.09
C GLU A 219 19.90 -0.87 -21.62
N GLY A 220 20.63 -1.99 -21.53
CA GLY A 220 22.04 -2.03 -21.17
C GLY A 220 22.31 -2.15 -19.68
N ALA A 221 21.32 -2.52 -18.86
CA ALA A 221 21.55 -2.84 -17.46
C ALA A 221 22.44 -4.09 -17.32
N GLU A 222 23.39 -4.07 -16.38
CA GLU A 222 24.29 -5.20 -16.14
C GLU A 222 23.53 -6.35 -15.46
N LEU A 223 23.32 -7.46 -16.18
CA LEU A 223 22.63 -8.64 -15.66
C LEU A 223 23.57 -9.49 -14.80
N VAL A 224 23.53 -9.30 -13.49
CA VAL A 224 24.40 -9.99 -12.50
C VAL A 224 23.90 -11.40 -12.17
N LEU A 225 22.57 -11.57 -12.11
CA LEU A 225 21.89 -12.85 -11.89
C LEU A 225 20.65 -12.91 -12.79
N ASP A 226 20.52 -14.02 -13.53
CA ASP A 226 19.42 -14.22 -14.46
C ASP A 226 18.45 -15.32 -13.94
N GLY A 227 17.32 -14.90 -13.43
CA GLY A 227 16.28 -15.78 -12.88
C GLY A 227 15.59 -16.66 -13.92
N ARG A 228 15.68 -16.34 -15.24
CA ARG A 228 15.13 -17.14 -16.35
C ARG A 228 15.82 -18.49 -16.52
N LYS A 229 17.03 -18.64 -15.96
CA LYS A 229 17.78 -19.89 -16.00
C LYS A 229 17.26 -20.95 -15.05
N LEU A 230 16.38 -20.57 -14.12
CA LEU A 230 15.74 -21.50 -13.22
C LEU A 230 14.78 -22.41 -13.97
N LYS A 231 14.92 -23.72 -13.76
CA LYS A 231 13.89 -24.68 -14.15
C LYS A 231 12.91 -24.88 -12.99
N GLY A 232 11.64 -25.06 -13.29
CA GLY A 232 10.63 -25.41 -12.29
C GLY A 232 11.07 -26.65 -11.47
N PRO A 233 10.65 -26.74 -10.20
CA PRO A 233 10.99 -27.89 -9.37
C PRO A 233 10.44 -29.17 -9.97
N ALA A 234 11.14 -30.31 -9.72
CA ALA A 234 10.74 -31.62 -10.22
C ALA A 234 9.29 -31.94 -9.84
N GLY A 235 8.49 -32.34 -10.83
CA GLY A 235 7.05 -32.59 -10.69
C GLY A 235 6.16 -31.35 -10.74
N TYR A 236 6.73 -30.14 -10.85
CA TYR A 236 6.04 -28.85 -10.94
C TYR A 236 6.53 -27.98 -12.10
N GLU A 237 7.07 -28.60 -13.14
CA GLU A 237 7.70 -27.92 -14.29
C GLU A 237 6.74 -27.00 -15.06
N LYS A 238 5.42 -27.25 -14.94
CA LYS A 238 4.36 -26.43 -15.53
C LYS A 238 3.94 -25.25 -14.64
N GLY A 239 4.52 -25.11 -13.46
CA GLY A 239 4.25 -23.98 -12.56
C GLY A 239 4.93 -22.68 -13.05
N PHE A 240 4.44 -21.56 -12.61
CA PHE A 240 4.89 -20.21 -13.01
C PHE A 240 6.13 -19.76 -12.23
N TYR A 241 7.16 -20.62 -12.18
CA TYR A 241 8.37 -20.38 -11.40
C TYR A 241 9.37 -19.51 -12.15
N LEU A 242 9.91 -18.53 -11.44
CA LEU A 242 10.98 -17.64 -11.90
C LEU A 242 11.97 -17.43 -10.75
N GLY A 243 13.26 -17.54 -11.03
CA GLY A 243 14.29 -17.22 -10.05
C GLY A 243 14.49 -15.73 -9.85
N PRO A 244 15.20 -15.33 -8.78
CA PRO A 244 15.57 -13.93 -8.58
C PRO A 244 16.45 -13.41 -9.72
N THR A 245 16.16 -12.19 -10.18
CA THR A 245 16.96 -11.48 -11.18
C THR A 245 17.55 -10.21 -10.58
N ILE A 246 18.83 -9.98 -10.82
CA ILE A 246 19.58 -8.83 -10.29
C ILE A 246 20.19 -8.08 -11.46
N PHE A 247 19.78 -6.80 -11.61
CA PHE A 247 20.42 -5.83 -12.50
C PHE A 247 21.28 -4.87 -11.70
N ASP A 248 22.49 -4.59 -12.16
CA ASP A 248 23.36 -3.55 -11.62
C ASP A 248 23.55 -2.43 -12.61
N ARG A 249 24.11 -1.31 -12.16
CA ARG A 249 24.39 -0.10 -12.96
C ARG A 249 23.17 0.42 -13.74
N VAL A 250 22.00 0.29 -13.14
CA VAL A 250 20.75 0.81 -13.70
C VAL A 250 20.76 2.34 -13.59
N THR A 251 20.52 3.03 -14.70
CA THR A 251 20.46 4.50 -14.75
C THR A 251 19.04 5.02 -14.63
N GLU A 252 18.90 6.36 -14.54
CA GLU A 252 17.58 7.00 -14.42
C GLU A 252 16.77 6.93 -15.73
N GLU A 253 17.42 6.74 -16.89
CA GLU A 253 16.77 6.61 -18.20
C GLU A 253 16.18 5.22 -18.43
N MET A 254 16.69 4.20 -17.74
CA MET A 254 16.26 2.82 -17.92
C MET A 254 14.87 2.59 -17.30
N SER A 255 13.93 2.14 -18.12
CA SER A 255 12.54 1.91 -17.70
C SER A 255 12.42 0.78 -16.65
N VAL A 256 13.29 -0.23 -16.69
CA VAL A 256 13.36 -1.31 -15.71
C VAL A 256 13.58 -0.77 -14.27
N GLY A 257 14.25 0.36 -14.12
CA GLY A 257 14.47 1.05 -12.85
C GLY A 257 13.37 2.02 -12.43
N ARG A 258 12.41 2.33 -13.32
CA ARG A 258 11.35 3.32 -13.08
C ARG A 258 9.96 2.71 -12.96
N GLU A 259 9.67 1.66 -13.75
CA GLU A 259 8.34 1.07 -13.82
C GLU A 259 8.20 -0.11 -12.85
N GLU A 260 6.98 -0.35 -12.36
CA GLU A 260 6.69 -1.50 -11.52
C GLU A 260 6.72 -2.78 -12.36
N ILE A 261 7.54 -3.74 -11.95
CA ILE A 261 7.64 -5.07 -12.59
C ILE A 261 6.75 -6.08 -11.89
N PHE A 262 6.64 -5.96 -10.58
CA PHE A 262 5.86 -6.81 -9.68
C PHE A 262 6.27 -8.29 -9.73
N GLY A 263 7.58 -8.52 -9.70
CA GLY A 263 8.20 -9.85 -9.77
C GLY A 263 9.56 -9.86 -9.05
N PRO A 264 10.26 -11.00 -8.97
CA PRO A 264 11.51 -11.14 -8.22
C PRO A 264 12.70 -10.52 -8.97
N VAL A 265 12.59 -9.24 -9.30
CA VAL A 265 13.58 -8.46 -10.06
C VAL A 265 13.99 -7.26 -9.24
N VAL A 266 15.29 -7.09 -9.02
CA VAL A 266 15.87 -5.93 -8.33
C VAL A 266 16.86 -5.19 -9.23
N CYS A 267 16.80 -3.87 -9.20
CA CYS A 267 17.66 -2.95 -9.93
C CYS A 267 18.56 -2.20 -8.95
N ILE A 268 19.86 -2.17 -9.21
CA ILE A 268 20.83 -1.47 -8.37
C ILE A 268 21.28 -0.21 -9.12
N LYS A 269 21.08 0.94 -8.50
CA LYS A 269 21.59 2.24 -8.90
C LYS A 269 22.74 2.63 -8.00
N ARG A 270 23.78 3.23 -8.53
CA ARG A 270 24.99 3.57 -7.79
C ARG A 270 25.09 5.08 -7.60
N VAL A 271 25.45 5.53 -6.39
CA VAL A 271 25.49 6.94 -6.00
C VAL A 271 26.76 7.26 -5.18
N ASN A 272 27.12 8.55 -5.11
CA ASN A 272 28.25 9.02 -4.34
C ASN A 272 27.96 9.28 -2.86
N GLY A 273 26.68 9.27 -2.47
CA GLY A 273 26.29 9.44 -1.07
C GLY A 273 24.82 9.78 -0.88
N PHE A 274 24.49 10.25 0.32
CA PHE A 274 23.12 10.46 0.79
C PHE A 274 22.30 11.42 -0.10
N GLU A 275 22.86 12.60 -0.43
CA GLU A 275 22.08 13.65 -1.12
C GLU A 275 21.69 13.25 -2.54
N GLU A 276 22.61 12.64 -3.28
CA GLU A 276 22.35 12.10 -4.60
C GLU A 276 21.31 10.97 -4.56
N GLY A 277 21.49 10.05 -3.61
CA GLY A 277 20.56 8.94 -3.42
C GLY A 277 19.13 9.40 -3.09
N LEU A 278 18.99 10.33 -2.15
CA LEU A 278 17.69 10.89 -1.78
C LEU A 278 17.02 11.62 -2.96
N LYS A 279 17.80 12.38 -3.75
CA LYS A 279 17.30 13.06 -4.94
C LYS A 279 16.74 12.08 -5.97
N ILE A 280 17.45 10.99 -6.25
CA ILE A 280 17.00 9.91 -7.16
C ILE A 280 15.69 9.29 -6.65
N MET A 281 15.64 8.92 -5.37
CA MET A 281 14.44 8.32 -4.77
C MET A 281 13.23 9.26 -4.85
N ASN A 282 13.43 10.54 -4.54
CA ASN A 282 12.37 11.54 -4.56
C ASN A 282 11.91 11.92 -5.97
N ALA A 283 12.70 11.66 -7.01
CA ALA A 283 12.31 11.87 -8.40
C ALA A 283 11.30 10.82 -8.92
N SER A 284 11.15 9.68 -8.23
CA SER A 284 10.17 8.67 -8.61
C SER A 284 8.75 9.25 -8.66
N ARG A 285 7.96 8.85 -9.66
CA ARG A 285 6.53 9.17 -9.74
C ARG A 285 5.69 8.44 -8.70
N PHE A 286 6.22 7.37 -8.13
CA PHE A 286 5.63 6.59 -7.06
C PHE A 286 6.21 6.99 -5.70
N ALA A 287 5.42 6.90 -4.65
CA ALA A 287 5.84 7.23 -3.29
C ALA A 287 5.05 6.42 -2.25
N ASN A 288 5.08 5.09 -2.38
CA ASN A 288 4.47 4.19 -1.40
C ASN A 288 5.42 3.96 -0.22
N GLY A 289 6.54 3.27 -0.43
CA GLY A 289 7.56 3.00 0.57
C GLY A 289 8.92 3.60 0.22
N SER A 290 9.65 4.06 1.23
CA SER A 290 11.05 4.50 1.12
C SER A 290 11.85 3.92 2.28
N VAL A 291 13.06 3.40 2.00
CA VAL A 291 13.90 2.77 3.02
C VAL A 291 15.30 3.36 3.00
N ILE A 292 15.91 3.47 4.18
CA ILE A 292 17.33 3.74 4.32
C ILE A 292 18.00 2.68 5.20
N TYR A 293 19.18 2.23 4.79
CA TYR A 293 20.06 1.41 5.60
C TYR A 293 21.29 2.21 5.99
N THR A 294 21.38 2.58 7.25
CA THR A 294 22.46 3.38 7.84
C THR A 294 22.54 3.16 9.35
N GLN A 295 23.71 3.32 9.94
CA GLN A 295 23.87 3.41 11.39
C GLN A 295 24.02 4.86 11.87
N ASN A 296 24.00 5.83 10.95
CA ASN A 296 24.13 7.25 11.25
C ASN A 296 22.75 7.86 11.57
N GLY A 297 22.55 8.22 12.84
CA GLY A 297 21.28 8.82 13.30
C GLY A 297 20.95 10.17 12.65
N TYR A 298 21.93 10.94 12.18
CA TYR A 298 21.70 12.17 11.44
C TYR A 298 21.03 11.87 10.08
N TYR A 299 21.61 10.99 9.29
CA TYR A 299 21.05 10.61 8.00
C TYR A 299 19.70 9.90 8.14
N ALA A 300 19.54 9.07 9.16
CA ALA A 300 18.25 8.43 9.44
C ALA A 300 17.12 9.44 9.68
N ARG A 301 17.36 10.46 10.52
CA ARG A 301 16.37 11.52 10.80
C ARG A 301 16.14 12.43 9.60
N LYS A 302 17.21 12.80 8.88
CA LYS A 302 17.11 13.62 7.66
C LYS A 302 16.30 12.90 6.59
N PHE A 303 16.57 11.60 6.37
CA PHE A 303 15.83 10.76 5.45
C PHE A 303 14.34 10.69 5.80
N ALA A 304 14.00 10.42 7.06
CA ALA A 304 12.63 10.34 7.50
C ALA A 304 11.84 11.64 7.27
N LYS A 305 12.52 12.80 7.32
CA LYS A 305 11.90 14.12 7.09
C LYS A 305 11.79 14.47 5.62
N GLU A 306 12.78 14.11 4.80
CA GLU A 306 12.93 14.65 3.44
C GLU A 306 12.54 13.65 2.34
N THR A 307 12.37 12.36 2.64
CA THR A 307 11.87 11.40 1.65
C THR A 307 10.39 11.61 1.35
N HIS A 308 10.00 11.40 0.11
CA HIS A 308 8.61 11.52 -0.33
C HIS A 308 7.78 10.23 -0.10
N GLY A 309 8.39 9.14 0.37
CA GLY A 309 7.66 7.90 0.64
C GLY A 309 6.60 8.08 1.74
N GLY A 310 5.42 7.54 1.55
CA GLY A 310 4.35 7.56 2.56
C GLY A 310 4.68 6.70 3.79
N MET A 311 5.39 5.58 3.59
CA MET A 311 5.86 4.70 4.65
C MET A 311 7.39 4.63 4.62
N VAL A 312 8.02 4.96 5.74
CA VAL A 312 9.48 5.11 5.82
C VAL A 312 10.09 4.05 6.72
N GLY A 313 11.07 3.31 6.18
CA GLY A 313 11.85 2.31 6.92
C GLY A 313 13.26 2.78 7.20
N ILE A 314 13.70 2.66 8.45
CA ILE A 314 15.09 2.85 8.85
C ILE A 314 15.62 1.49 9.29
N ASN A 315 16.50 0.90 8.47
CA ASN A 315 17.01 -0.47 8.65
C ASN A 315 15.91 -1.57 8.65
N VAL A 316 14.74 -1.25 8.02
CA VAL A 316 13.62 -2.16 7.86
C VAL A 316 13.23 -2.18 6.39
N GLY A 317 13.36 -3.33 5.72
CA GLY A 317 13.15 -3.44 4.27
C GLY A 317 11.69 -3.32 3.82
N ILE A 318 10.75 -3.69 4.70
CA ILE A 318 9.31 -3.62 4.43
C ILE A 318 8.64 -2.84 5.56
N PRO A 319 8.55 -1.50 5.46
CA PRO A 319 8.04 -0.66 6.53
C PRO A 319 6.50 -0.61 6.57
N VAL A 320 5.85 -1.77 6.60
CA VAL A 320 4.39 -1.84 6.79
C VAL A 320 4.07 -1.44 8.22
N PRO A 321 3.20 -0.44 8.44
CA PRO A 321 2.87 0.01 9.78
C PRO A 321 1.98 -1.01 10.52
N LEU A 322 1.97 -0.89 11.86
CA LEU A 322 0.94 -1.58 12.66
C LEU A 322 -0.45 -1.05 12.29
N GLY A 323 -1.48 -1.90 12.41
CA GLY A 323 -2.84 -1.60 11.95
C GLY A 323 -3.53 -0.36 12.54
N ILE A 324 -2.99 0.21 13.62
CA ILE A 324 -3.44 1.47 14.20
C ILE A 324 -2.94 2.71 13.45
N PHE A 325 -1.97 2.55 12.54
CA PHE A 325 -1.48 3.59 11.64
C PHE A 325 -1.99 3.36 10.22
N GLY A 326 -2.09 4.43 9.43
CA GLY A 326 -2.52 4.34 8.03
C GLY A 326 -1.48 3.65 7.15
N PHE A 327 -1.94 2.90 6.16
CA PHE A 327 -1.12 2.44 5.03
C PHE A 327 -1.08 3.56 3.99
N THR A 328 -0.01 4.36 4.02
CA THR A 328 0.05 5.66 3.37
C THR A 328 0.88 5.61 2.09
N GLY A 329 0.23 5.76 0.94
CA GLY A 329 0.88 6.03 -0.34
C GLY A 329 0.74 7.51 -0.70
N GLN A 330 1.65 8.01 -1.53
CA GLN A 330 1.63 9.38 -2.05
C GLN A 330 1.88 9.37 -3.56
N LYS A 331 1.79 10.53 -4.20
CA LYS A 331 1.95 10.69 -5.65
C LYS A 331 1.04 9.72 -6.41
N GLN A 332 1.57 8.99 -7.41
CA GLN A 332 0.80 8.02 -8.20
C GLN A 332 0.59 6.66 -7.51
N SER A 333 1.03 6.51 -6.26
CA SER A 333 0.76 5.31 -5.47
C SER A 333 -0.55 5.37 -4.68
N PHE A 334 -1.24 6.51 -4.71
CA PHE A 334 -2.53 6.68 -4.03
C PHE A 334 -3.39 7.76 -4.69
N PHE A 335 -4.69 7.49 -4.83
CA PHE A 335 -5.71 8.46 -5.21
C PHE A 335 -6.82 8.48 -4.16
N GLY A 336 -7.13 9.66 -3.66
CA GLY A 336 -8.05 9.93 -2.55
C GLY A 336 -7.38 10.76 -1.47
N ASP A 337 -8.10 11.04 -0.37
CA ASP A 337 -7.61 11.88 0.72
C ASP A 337 -7.30 11.08 2.00
N LEU A 338 -8.06 10.01 2.25
CA LEU A 338 -8.00 9.21 3.47
C LEU A 338 -7.45 7.81 3.14
N HIS A 339 -6.32 7.48 3.77
CA HIS A 339 -5.61 6.21 3.55
C HIS A 339 -6.32 5.02 4.21
N MET A 340 -5.96 3.81 3.79
CA MET A 340 -6.43 2.59 4.44
C MET A 340 -5.83 2.44 5.83
N MET A 341 -6.58 1.80 6.71
CA MET A 341 -6.19 1.48 8.09
C MET A 341 -6.08 2.72 9.00
N GLY A 342 -5.86 2.47 10.27
CA GLY A 342 -5.71 3.50 11.29
C GLY A 342 -6.91 4.46 11.37
N ARG A 343 -6.64 5.66 11.83
CA ARG A 343 -7.65 6.72 11.97
C ARG A 343 -8.25 7.14 10.62
N ASP A 344 -7.42 7.26 9.60
CA ASP A 344 -7.86 7.66 8.25
C ASP A 344 -8.86 6.65 7.68
N GLY A 345 -8.59 5.34 7.85
CA GLY A 345 -9.51 4.30 7.43
C GLY A 345 -10.86 4.40 8.12
N PHE A 346 -10.90 4.68 9.42
CA PHE A 346 -12.17 4.89 10.12
C PHE A 346 -12.90 6.15 9.65
N ILE A 347 -12.19 7.27 9.46
CA ILE A 347 -12.78 8.52 8.94
C ILE A 347 -13.31 8.34 7.52
N PHE A 348 -12.64 7.53 6.69
CA PHE A 348 -13.09 7.22 5.33
C PHE A 348 -14.50 6.62 5.31
N TYR A 349 -14.81 5.76 6.27
CA TYR A 349 -16.09 5.06 6.38
C TYR A 349 -17.14 5.78 7.24
N THR A 350 -16.85 6.98 7.76
CA THR A 350 -17.79 7.74 8.58
C THR A 350 -17.94 9.17 8.11
N GLU A 351 -19.08 9.78 8.42
CA GLU A 351 -19.26 11.23 8.30
C GLU A 351 -19.57 11.87 9.64
N SER A 352 -19.14 13.11 9.81
CA SER A 352 -19.32 13.82 11.07
C SER A 352 -20.62 14.61 11.08
N LYS A 353 -21.34 14.52 12.19
CA LYS A 353 -22.49 15.36 12.52
C LYS A 353 -22.16 16.18 13.76
N ASN A 354 -22.25 17.49 13.67
CA ASN A 354 -22.11 18.37 14.82
C ASN A 354 -23.50 18.75 15.33
N VAL A 355 -23.70 18.59 16.62
CA VAL A 355 -24.92 19.00 17.32
C VAL A 355 -24.55 20.08 18.31
N THR A 356 -25.03 21.29 18.07
CA THR A 356 -24.88 22.41 19.00
C THR A 356 -26.21 22.59 19.72
N GLN A 357 -26.15 22.68 21.05
CA GLN A 357 -27.32 22.75 21.91
C GLN A 357 -27.11 23.80 23.00
N THR A 358 -28.22 24.40 23.40
CA THR A 358 -28.32 25.28 24.56
C THR A 358 -29.65 25.04 25.25
N TYR A 359 -29.68 25.20 26.58
CA TYR A 359 -30.86 25.05 27.39
C TYR A 359 -31.04 26.30 28.20
N PHE A 360 -32.23 26.89 28.09
CA PHE A 360 -32.55 28.13 28.80
C PHE A 360 -33.19 27.83 30.16
N ALA A 361 -32.78 28.57 31.18
CA ALA A 361 -33.49 28.55 32.43
C ALA A 361 -34.89 29.15 32.27
N GLU A 362 -35.88 28.69 33.04
CA GLU A 362 -37.27 29.17 32.97
C GLU A 362 -37.44 30.62 33.49
N ASP A 363 -36.36 31.40 33.62
CA ASP A 363 -36.39 32.76 34.09
C ASP A 363 -37.00 33.74 33.06
N LYS A 364 -38.04 34.44 33.45
CA LYS A 364 -38.80 35.38 32.66
C LYS A 364 -37.96 36.51 32.03
N GLU A 365 -36.80 36.81 32.56
CA GLU A 365 -35.89 37.84 32.03
C GLU A 365 -35.13 37.45 30.76
N GLN A 366 -35.04 36.15 30.47
CA GLN A 366 -34.37 35.67 29.25
C GLN A 366 -35.36 35.34 28.14
N ALA A 367 -36.66 35.28 28.42
CA ALA A 367 -37.69 34.84 27.45
C ALA A 367 -37.91 35.80 26.26
N GLY A 368 -37.18 36.90 26.14
CA GLY A 368 -37.26 37.85 25.06
C GLY A 368 -36.01 37.99 24.18
N LYS A 369 -34.93 37.28 24.52
CA LYS A 369 -33.70 37.30 23.71
C LYS A 369 -33.77 36.24 22.64
N VAL A 370 -33.90 36.65 21.39
CA VAL A 370 -33.76 35.74 20.25
C VAL A 370 -32.31 35.30 20.19
N ASP A 371 -32.10 34.00 20.30
CA ASP A 371 -30.76 33.37 20.29
C ASP A 371 -30.25 33.32 18.86
N THR A 372 -29.83 34.44 18.34
CA THR A 372 -29.09 34.53 17.10
C THR A 372 -27.65 34.90 17.39
N TRP A 373 -26.73 34.10 16.88
CA TRP A 373 -25.33 34.46 16.91
C TRP A 373 -25.12 35.75 16.12
N ASP A 374 -24.75 36.82 16.81
CA ASP A 374 -24.56 38.17 16.26
C ASP A 374 -23.17 38.37 15.63
N GLY A 375 -22.35 37.32 15.55
CA GLY A 375 -20.98 37.40 15.05
C GLY A 375 -19.96 37.93 16.05
N THR A 376 -20.34 38.23 17.29
CA THR A 376 -19.41 38.65 18.31
C THR A 376 -18.81 37.42 19.03
N MET A 377 -17.48 37.31 19.06
CA MET A 377 -16.82 36.34 19.91
C MET A 377 -16.89 36.86 21.36
N ALA A 378 -17.29 35.97 22.28
CA ALA A 378 -17.19 36.29 23.71
C ALA A 378 -15.74 36.70 24.03
N ALA A 379 -15.57 37.81 24.70
CA ALA A 379 -14.25 38.27 25.14
C ALA A 379 -13.62 37.18 26.03
N LEU A 380 -12.45 36.71 25.68
CA LEU A 380 -11.69 35.78 26.52
C LEU A 380 -11.54 36.40 27.90
N PRO A 381 -11.78 35.66 28.98
CA PRO A 381 -11.49 36.18 30.32
C PRO A 381 -10.01 36.54 30.41
N LYS A 382 -9.74 37.72 30.97
CA LYS A 382 -8.38 38.23 31.20
C LYS A 382 -7.60 37.38 32.18
#